data_c616c77273d340cdd8cd59081f6e2632
#
_entry.id   c616c77273d340cdd8cd59081f6e2632
#
_cell.length_a   1.000
_cell.length_b   1.000
_cell.length_c   1.000
_cell.angle_alpha   90.00
_cell.angle_beta   90.00
_cell.angle_gamma   90.00
#
_symmetry.space_group_name_H-M   'P 1'
#
loop_
_entity.id
_entity.type
_entity.pdbx_description
1 polymer ?
#
loop_
_entity_poly.entity_id
_entity_poly.type
_entity_poly.pdbx_seq_one_letter_code
_entity_poly.pdbx_strand_id
1 'polypeptide(L)'
;MAKLDVALAKVEGHHKEALLWFKRFRGQRVTWAEIKEHAEFGARLVNQAKGIYKPAYTDFALSVRTIQDGPYPDKEVEFRANGSWVCQYYQENIDPNQRDKEATNRGLMRCMEEQIPIGFLIKRKPKPGVEYEVLGLGFVKAWEDGYFTIEGINLNGETTDGIDAARARASQPLLSDPDDIFDAKDVNDLRQKQIATVAV
;
A
#
# COMPACT_ATOMS: atom_id res chain seq x y z
N MET A 1 -15.85 9.96 4.94
CA MET A 1 -15.55 8.51 4.85
C MET A 1 -14.10 8.34 4.47
N ALA A 2 -13.37 7.47 5.14
CA ALA A 2 -12.02 7.14 4.75
C ALA A 2 -12.02 6.54 3.33
N LYS A 3 -10.98 6.82 2.54
CA LYS A 3 -10.85 6.31 1.15
C LYS A 3 -11.00 4.79 1.08
N LEU A 4 -10.52 4.07 2.10
CA LEU A 4 -10.63 2.62 2.21
C LEU A 4 -12.09 2.15 2.35
N ASP A 5 -12.91 2.81 3.17
CA ASP A 5 -14.32 2.40 3.38
C ASP A 5 -15.13 2.53 2.09
N VAL A 6 -14.87 3.59 1.32
CA VAL A 6 -15.47 3.78 -0.01
C VAL A 6 -15.05 2.68 -0.96
N ALA A 7 -13.78 2.30 -0.96
CA ALA A 7 -13.25 1.24 -1.82
C ALA A 7 -13.81 -0.14 -1.44
N LEU A 8 -13.91 -0.46 -0.14
CA LEU A 8 -14.47 -1.72 0.36
C LEU A 8 -15.99 -1.84 0.12
N ALA A 9 -16.69 -0.71 -0.06
CA ALA A 9 -18.11 -0.71 -0.43
C ALA A 9 -18.36 -1.14 -1.89
N LYS A 10 -17.31 -1.12 -2.74
CA LYS A 10 -17.41 -1.52 -4.16
C LYS A 10 -17.31 -3.03 -4.37
N VAL A 11 -16.95 -3.78 -3.36
CA VAL A 11 -16.77 -5.24 -3.42
C VAL A 11 -17.65 -5.94 -2.40
N GLU A 12 -18.08 -7.16 -2.72
CA GLU A 12 -19.05 -7.93 -1.93
C GLU A 12 -18.58 -9.38 -1.73
N GLY A 13 -19.31 -10.12 -0.87
CA GLY A 13 -19.13 -11.54 -0.63
C GLY A 13 -17.69 -11.91 -0.25
N HIS A 14 -17.22 -13.04 -0.76
CA HIS A 14 -15.91 -13.60 -0.43
C HIS A 14 -14.73 -12.65 -0.74
N HIS A 15 -14.86 -11.79 -1.75
CA HIS A 15 -13.79 -10.82 -2.04
C HIS A 15 -13.64 -9.81 -0.90
N LYS A 16 -14.76 -9.25 -0.45
CA LYS A 16 -14.79 -8.31 0.68
C LYS A 16 -14.31 -8.95 1.98
N GLU A 17 -14.78 -10.16 2.27
CA GLU A 17 -14.37 -10.92 3.46
C GLU A 17 -12.86 -11.15 3.49
N ALA A 18 -12.27 -11.54 2.37
CA ALA A 18 -10.83 -11.72 2.26
C ALA A 18 -10.05 -10.39 2.45
N LEU A 19 -10.52 -9.28 1.89
CA LEU A 19 -9.90 -7.96 2.13
C LEU A 19 -10.00 -7.53 3.59
N LEU A 20 -11.15 -7.79 4.25
CA LEU A 20 -11.32 -7.53 5.68
C LEU A 20 -10.39 -8.40 6.55
N TRP A 21 -10.12 -9.63 6.12
CA TRP A 21 -9.11 -10.47 6.77
C TRP A 21 -7.73 -9.80 6.70
N PHE A 22 -7.26 -9.34 5.52
CA PHE A 22 -5.99 -8.63 5.39
C PHE A 22 -5.92 -7.37 6.26
N LYS A 23 -7.03 -6.62 6.36
CA LYS A 23 -7.14 -5.46 7.25
C LYS A 23 -6.94 -5.86 8.73
N ARG A 24 -7.61 -6.93 9.16
CA ARG A 24 -7.60 -7.41 10.55
C ARG A 24 -6.25 -7.98 10.98
N PHE A 25 -5.59 -8.74 10.10
CA PHE A 25 -4.33 -9.42 10.40
C PHE A 25 -3.08 -8.59 10.08
N ARG A 26 -3.24 -7.33 9.76
CA ARG A 26 -2.13 -6.43 9.47
C ARG A 26 -1.08 -6.45 10.57
N GLY A 27 0.20 -6.59 10.17
CA GLY A 27 1.37 -6.64 11.05
C GLY A 27 1.57 -7.99 11.74
N GLN A 28 0.68 -8.97 11.54
CA GLN A 28 0.82 -10.28 12.12
C GLN A 28 1.61 -11.21 11.20
N ARG A 29 2.30 -12.17 11.81
CA ARG A 29 2.91 -13.29 11.11
C ARG A 29 1.95 -14.47 11.10
N VAL A 30 1.80 -15.07 9.94
CA VAL A 30 0.91 -16.21 9.70
C VAL A 30 1.66 -17.31 8.97
N THR A 31 1.35 -18.54 9.32
CA THR A 31 1.86 -19.73 8.64
C THR A 31 1.02 -20.04 7.40
N TRP A 32 1.56 -20.89 6.53
CA TRP A 32 0.79 -21.39 5.40
C TRP A 32 -0.45 -22.21 5.84
N ALA A 33 -0.39 -22.90 6.98
CA ALA A 33 -1.52 -23.65 7.53
C ALA A 33 -2.67 -22.71 7.90
N GLU A 34 -2.39 -21.64 8.65
CA GLU A 34 -3.38 -20.63 9.03
C GLU A 34 -4.01 -19.94 7.81
N ILE A 35 -3.23 -19.61 6.78
CA ILE A 35 -3.76 -19.05 5.52
C ILE A 35 -4.73 -20.04 4.84
N LYS A 36 -4.43 -21.34 4.87
CA LYS A 36 -5.31 -22.37 4.30
C LYS A 36 -6.58 -22.56 5.10
N GLU A 37 -6.48 -22.56 6.43
CA GLU A 37 -7.63 -22.69 7.33
C GLU A 37 -8.65 -21.57 7.06
N HIS A 38 -8.19 -20.35 6.88
CA HIS A 38 -9.08 -19.25 6.48
C HIS A 38 -9.76 -19.47 5.12
N ALA A 39 -9.13 -20.22 4.21
CA ALA A 39 -9.73 -20.55 2.91
C ALA A 39 -10.88 -21.57 3.02
N GLU A 40 -10.97 -22.35 4.09
CA GLU A 40 -12.06 -23.29 4.34
C GLU A 40 -13.41 -22.58 4.58
N PHE A 41 -13.37 -21.32 5.01
CA PHE A 41 -14.57 -20.48 5.10
C PHE A 41 -15.01 -19.88 3.76
N GLY A 42 -14.50 -20.39 2.64
CA GLY A 42 -14.92 -20.03 1.28
C GLY A 42 -14.08 -18.94 0.60
N ALA A 43 -13.25 -18.21 1.33
CA ALA A 43 -12.43 -17.13 0.79
C ALA A 43 -10.95 -17.51 0.75
N ARG A 44 -10.48 -18.04 -0.38
CA ARG A 44 -9.05 -18.24 -0.59
C ARG A 44 -8.34 -16.88 -0.59
N LEU A 45 -7.30 -16.75 0.21
CA LEU A 45 -6.57 -15.48 0.40
C LEU A 45 -5.43 -15.29 -0.61
N VAL A 46 -4.80 -16.38 -1.05
CA VAL A 46 -3.61 -16.38 -1.92
C VAL A 46 -3.61 -17.55 -2.90
N ASN A 47 -2.83 -17.44 -3.96
CA ASN A 47 -2.52 -18.55 -4.83
C ASN A 47 -1.26 -19.28 -4.32
N GLN A 48 -1.25 -20.61 -4.38
CA GLN A 48 -0.11 -21.41 -3.93
C GLN A 48 1.09 -21.31 -4.88
N ALA A 49 0.83 -21.24 -6.18
CA ALA A 49 1.85 -21.29 -7.23
C ALA A 49 2.28 -19.90 -7.72
N LYS A 50 1.38 -18.91 -7.66
CA LYS A 50 1.57 -17.57 -8.23
C LYS A 50 1.73 -16.51 -7.15
N GLY A 51 2.50 -15.47 -7.44
CA GLY A 51 2.65 -14.32 -6.56
C GLY A 51 1.40 -13.45 -6.50
N ILE A 52 0.72 -13.27 -7.63
CA ILE A 52 -0.56 -12.57 -7.71
C ILE A 52 -1.70 -13.58 -7.63
N TYR A 53 -2.68 -13.32 -6.77
CA TYR A 53 -3.91 -14.09 -6.73
C TYR A 53 -5.08 -13.27 -7.27
N LYS A 54 -5.64 -13.73 -8.39
CA LYS A 54 -6.89 -13.28 -8.98
C LYS A 54 -7.90 -14.42 -8.89
N PRO A 55 -8.98 -14.29 -8.10
CA PRO A 55 -10.04 -15.28 -8.07
C PRO A 55 -10.77 -15.40 -9.41
N ALA A 56 -11.32 -16.57 -9.70
CA ALA A 56 -12.05 -16.79 -10.96
C ALA A 56 -13.41 -16.07 -11.00
N TYR A 57 -13.99 -15.79 -9.85
CA TYR A 57 -15.32 -15.18 -9.71
C TYR A 57 -15.32 -13.65 -9.86
N THR A 58 -14.18 -13.02 -10.05
CA THR A 58 -14.05 -11.56 -10.17
C THR A 58 -12.96 -11.17 -11.17
N ASP A 59 -13.05 -9.96 -11.71
CA ASP A 59 -12.01 -9.38 -12.55
C ASP A 59 -10.87 -8.71 -11.77
N PHE A 60 -11.02 -8.56 -10.46
CA PHE A 60 -10.03 -7.94 -9.59
C PHE A 60 -9.01 -8.94 -9.08
N ALA A 61 -7.76 -8.53 -8.93
CA ALA A 61 -6.80 -9.23 -8.11
C ALA A 61 -7.19 -9.07 -6.63
N LEU A 62 -7.00 -10.12 -5.84
CA LEU A 62 -7.30 -10.09 -4.41
C LEU A 62 -6.05 -9.80 -3.57
N SER A 63 -4.93 -10.41 -3.92
CA SER A 63 -3.71 -10.28 -3.13
C SER A 63 -2.44 -10.45 -3.95
N VAL A 64 -1.37 -9.92 -3.39
CA VAL A 64 0.00 -10.07 -3.87
C VAL A 64 0.89 -10.63 -2.76
N ARG A 65 1.82 -11.47 -3.13
CA ARG A 65 2.79 -12.08 -2.24
C ARG A 65 4.19 -11.96 -2.82
N THR A 66 5.09 -11.26 -2.13
CA THR A 66 6.50 -11.24 -2.52
C THR A 66 7.17 -12.56 -2.16
N ILE A 67 8.10 -13.00 -2.98
CA ILE A 67 8.98 -14.14 -2.76
C ILE A 67 10.39 -13.57 -2.76
N GLN A 68 11.02 -13.52 -1.57
CA GLN A 68 12.45 -13.24 -1.48
C GLN A 68 13.18 -14.30 -2.27
N ASP A 69 13.98 -14.18 -3.16
CA ASP A 69 14.64 -15.20 -4.02
C ASP A 69 13.74 -15.75 -5.14
N GLY A 70 12.72 -15.02 -5.57
CA GLY A 70 11.88 -15.37 -6.71
C GLY A 70 12.57 -15.06 -8.06
N PRO A 71 12.03 -15.58 -9.17
CA PRO A 71 12.56 -15.29 -10.51
C PRO A 71 12.30 -13.86 -10.98
N TYR A 72 11.47 -13.11 -10.26
CA TYR A 72 11.09 -11.75 -10.59
C TYR A 72 11.85 -10.74 -9.73
N PRO A 73 12.25 -9.60 -10.31
CA PRO A 73 13.03 -8.59 -9.61
C PRO A 73 12.14 -7.66 -8.75
N ASP A 74 11.33 -8.26 -7.84
CA ASP A 74 10.57 -7.48 -6.87
C ASP A 74 11.51 -6.59 -6.06
N LYS A 75 11.15 -5.32 -5.87
CA LYS A 75 11.93 -4.44 -5.00
C LYS A 75 11.51 -4.62 -3.55
N GLU A 76 12.43 -4.30 -2.64
CA GLU A 76 12.13 -4.32 -1.22
C GLU A 76 10.98 -3.37 -0.86
N VAL A 77 10.24 -3.74 0.18
CA VAL A 77 9.16 -2.89 0.70
C VAL A 77 9.77 -1.77 1.53
N GLU A 78 9.47 -0.55 1.14
CA GLU A 78 9.87 0.64 1.88
C GLU A 78 8.79 1.00 2.91
N PHE A 79 9.16 1.03 4.20
CA PHE A 79 8.28 1.43 5.28
C PHE A 79 8.45 2.91 5.61
N ARG A 80 7.33 3.58 5.85
CA ARG A 80 7.30 5.00 6.20
C ARG A 80 6.93 5.22 7.66
N ALA A 81 7.35 6.32 8.24
CA ALA A 81 7.14 6.64 9.66
C ALA A 81 5.66 6.70 10.08
N ASN A 82 4.74 6.97 9.14
CA ASN A 82 3.29 6.99 9.39
C ASN A 82 2.65 5.59 9.36
N GLY A 83 3.46 4.53 9.23
CA GLY A 83 3.01 3.15 9.14
C GLY A 83 2.51 2.74 7.75
N SER A 84 2.53 3.61 6.75
CA SER A 84 2.31 3.21 5.35
C SER A 84 3.58 2.55 4.79
N TRP A 85 3.43 1.91 3.63
CA TRP A 85 4.53 1.27 2.93
C TRP A 85 4.34 1.40 1.42
N VAL A 86 5.41 1.23 0.66
CA VAL A 86 5.37 1.16 -0.80
C VAL A 86 6.22 -0.01 -1.28
N CYS A 87 5.75 -0.67 -2.32
CA CYS A 87 6.47 -1.75 -2.99
C CYS A 87 6.33 -1.60 -4.50
N GLN A 88 7.43 -1.81 -5.20
CA GLN A 88 7.43 -2.02 -6.65
C GLN A 88 7.47 -3.52 -6.92
N TYR A 89 6.30 -4.06 -7.24
CA TYR A 89 6.07 -5.47 -7.51
C TYR A 89 6.17 -5.76 -8.99
N TYR A 90 7.04 -6.69 -9.40
CA TYR A 90 7.18 -7.03 -10.80
C TYR A 90 6.01 -7.88 -11.29
N GLN A 91 5.51 -7.61 -12.48
CA GLN A 91 4.39 -8.33 -13.09
C GLN A 91 4.69 -9.82 -13.30
N GLU A 92 3.66 -10.63 -13.44
CA GLU A 92 3.85 -11.98 -14.03
C GLU A 92 4.26 -11.84 -15.49
N ASN A 93 5.22 -12.61 -15.93
CA ASN A 93 5.92 -12.51 -17.20
C ASN A 93 7.06 -11.46 -17.20
N ILE A 94 8.25 -11.91 -17.59
CA ILE A 94 9.46 -11.07 -17.62
C ILE A 94 9.36 -9.98 -18.70
N ASP A 95 8.67 -10.25 -19.82
CA ASP A 95 8.49 -9.27 -20.88
C ASP A 95 7.37 -8.27 -20.51
N PRO A 96 7.69 -6.98 -20.30
CA PRO A 96 6.69 -5.96 -19.97
C PRO A 96 5.57 -5.84 -21.02
N ASN A 97 5.88 -6.15 -22.30
CA ASN A 97 4.90 -6.09 -23.39
C ASN A 97 3.84 -7.21 -23.32
N GLN A 98 4.05 -8.20 -22.45
CA GLN A 98 3.11 -9.31 -22.24
C GLN A 98 2.18 -9.09 -21.05
N ARG A 99 2.20 -7.90 -20.39
CA ARG A 99 1.38 -7.58 -19.23
C ARG A 99 -0.08 -8.01 -19.41
N ASP A 100 -0.68 -7.61 -20.50
CA ASP A 100 -2.11 -7.80 -20.74
C ASP A 100 -2.50 -9.22 -21.14
N LYS A 101 -1.53 -10.09 -21.41
CA LYS A 101 -1.77 -11.51 -21.67
C LYS A 101 -2.04 -12.31 -20.40
N GLU A 102 -1.49 -11.86 -19.26
CA GLU A 102 -1.68 -12.52 -17.97
C GLU A 102 -2.94 -12.03 -17.26
N ALA A 103 -3.85 -12.96 -16.96
CA ALA A 103 -5.11 -12.63 -16.27
C ALA A 103 -4.87 -12.01 -14.87
N THR A 104 -3.79 -12.39 -14.20
CA THR A 104 -3.38 -11.86 -12.90
C THR A 104 -2.94 -10.41 -12.99
N ASN A 105 -2.14 -10.05 -14.00
CA ASN A 105 -1.75 -8.67 -14.26
C ASN A 105 -2.96 -7.81 -14.62
N ARG A 106 -3.85 -8.31 -15.49
CA ARG A 106 -5.12 -7.60 -15.79
C ARG A 106 -5.94 -7.35 -14.52
N GLY A 107 -5.93 -8.30 -13.57
CA GLY A 107 -6.58 -8.13 -12.28
C GLY A 107 -6.02 -6.98 -11.45
N LEU A 108 -4.69 -6.79 -11.44
CA LEU A 108 -4.05 -5.63 -10.79
C LEU A 108 -4.35 -4.32 -11.53
N MET A 109 -4.36 -4.34 -12.87
CA MET A 109 -4.76 -3.17 -13.66
C MET A 109 -6.19 -2.75 -13.35
N ARG A 110 -7.14 -3.71 -13.27
CA ARG A 110 -8.53 -3.41 -12.87
C ARG A 110 -8.62 -2.86 -11.46
N CYS A 111 -7.84 -3.39 -10.51
CA CYS A 111 -7.75 -2.82 -9.16
C CYS A 111 -7.25 -1.37 -9.17
N MET A 112 -6.29 -1.04 -10.04
CA MET A 112 -5.76 0.31 -10.20
C MET A 112 -6.83 1.26 -10.76
N GLU A 113 -7.50 0.87 -11.84
CA GLU A 113 -8.55 1.65 -12.52
C GLU A 113 -9.73 1.95 -11.60
N GLU A 114 -10.23 0.92 -10.92
CA GLU A 114 -11.42 0.99 -10.07
C GLU A 114 -11.11 1.40 -8.63
N GLN A 115 -9.83 1.58 -8.30
CA GLN A 115 -9.39 1.88 -6.93
C GLN A 115 -9.88 0.85 -5.90
N ILE A 116 -9.75 -0.44 -6.25
CA ILE A 116 -10.02 -1.56 -5.35
C ILE A 116 -8.72 -1.92 -4.63
N PRO A 117 -8.71 -2.02 -3.29
CA PRO A 117 -7.51 -2.41 -2.55
C PRO A 117 -7.22 -3.91 -2.74
N ILE A 118 -5.96 -4.27 -2.54
CA ILE A 118 -5.48 -5.65 -2.53
C ILE A 118 -4.80 -5.96 -1.22
N GLY A 119 -4.82 -7.24 -0.82
CA GLY A 119 -4.03 -7.73 0.29
C GLY A 119 -2.55 -7.91 -0.08
N PHE A 120 -1.65 -7.68 0.86
CA PHE A 120 -0.21 -7.81 0.62
C PHE A 120 0.48 -8.66 1.70
N LEU A 121 1.28 -9.64 1.26
CA LEU A 121 2.03 -10.55 2.11
C LEU A 121 3.52 -10.52 1.75
N ILE A 122 4.37 -10.54 2.76
CA ILE A 122 5.80 -10.75 2.59
C ILE A 122 6.18 -12.11 3.15
N LYS A 123 6.85 -12.93 2.37
CA LYS A 123 7.46 -14.16 2.87
C LYS A 123 8.66 -13.81 3.74
N ARG A 124 8.61 -14.19 5.02
CA ARG A 124 9.67 -13.90 6.00
C ARG A 124 10.55 -15.09 6.30
N LYS A 125 10.03 -16.31 6.14
CA LYS A 125 10.77 -17.53 6.41
C LYS A 125 10.66 -18.51 5.23
N PRO A 126 11.79 -19.03 4.72
CA PRO A 126 11.78 -20.09 3.72
C PRO A 126 11.36 -21.43 4.31
N LYS A 127 11.22 -22.46 3.48
CA LYS A 127 11.01 -23.84 3.93
C LYS A 127 12.19 -24.33 4.79
N PRO A 128 11.96 -25.19 5.81
CA PRO A 128 10.67 -25.66 6.32
C PRO A 128 9.98 -24.64 7.22
N GLY A 129 8.65 -24.69 7.28
CA GLY A 129 7.86 -23.79 8.16
C GLY A 129 7.74 -22.38 7.59
N VAL A 130 7.21 -22.25 6.38
CA VAL A 130 7.02 -20.96 5.71
C VAL A 130 6.11 -20.04 6.49
N GLU A 131 6.59 -18.84 6.79
CA GLU A 131 5.85 -17.78 7.47
C GLU A 131 5.75 -16.53 6.56
N TYR A 132 4.61 -15.88 6.66
CA TYR A 132 4.33 -14.63 5.96
C TYR A 132 3.99 -13.54 6.96
N GLU A 133 4.44 -12.33 6.69
CA GLU A 133 3.95 -11.13 7.36
C GLU A 133 2.85 -10.51 6.52
N VAL A 134 1.71 -10.24 7.16
CA VAL A 134 0.58 -9.57 6.54
C VAL A 134 0.80 -8.06 6.61
N LEU A 135 1.10 -7.41 5.50
CA LEU A 135 1.24 -5.94 5.47
C LEU A 135 -0.11 -5.22 5.50
N GLY A 136 -1.20 -5.96 5.31
CA GLY A 136 -2.54 -5.42 5.26
C GLY A 136 -2.98 -5.10 3.84
N LEU A 137 -3.66 -3.98 3.68
CA LEU A 137 -4.22 -3.55 2.40
C LEU A 137 -3.35 -2.46 1.75
N GLY A 138 -3.32 -2.47 0.43
CA GLY A 138 -2.69 -1.44 -0.38
C GLY A 138 -3.46 -1.19 -1.67
N PHE A 139 -3.18 -0.06 -2.32
CA PHE A 139 -3.74 0.30 -3.62
C PHE A 139 -2.66 0.23 -4.68
N VAL A 140 -3.00 -0.34 -5.82
CA VAL A 140 -2.17 -0.24 -7.01
C VAL A 140 -2.29 1.18 -7.54
N LYS A 141 -1.15 1.88 -7.66
CA LYS A 141 -1.10 3.31 -8.02
C LYS A 141 -0.65 3.55 -9.45
N ALA A 142 0.29 2.76 -9.91
CA ALA A 142 0.88 2.87 -11.23
C ALA A 142 1.36 1.51 -11.73
N TRP A 143 1.54 1.42 -13.03
CA TRP A 143 2.33 0.39 -13.69
C TRP A 143 3.29 1.08 -14.65
N GLU A 144 4.57 0.76 -14.54
CA GLU A 144 5.62 1.32 -15.37
C GLU A 144 6.76 0.30 -15.52
N ASP A 145 7.19 0.07 -16.75
CA ASP A 145 8.32 -0.82 -17.08
C ASP A 145 8.27 -2.22 -16.43
N GLY A 146 7.08 -2.80 -16.35
CA GLY A 146 6.86 -4.11 -15.73
C GLY A 146 6.60 -4.07 -14.23
N TYR A 147 6.70 -2.91 -13.58
CA TYR A 147 6.45 -2.76 -12.14
C TYR A 147 5.09 -2.17 -11.83
N PHE A 148 4.36 -2.83 -10.95
CA PHE A 148 3.22 -2.27 -10.26
C PHE A 148 3.70 -1.55 -9.00
N THR A 149 3.46 -0.25 -8.90
CA THR A 149 3.66 0.49 -7.64
C THR A 149 2.45 0.29 -6.75
N ILE A 150 2.65 -0.37 -5.61
CA ILE A 150 1.60 -0.67 -4.64
C ILE A 150 1.88 0.13 -3.37
N GLU A 151 0.93 0.96 -2.96
CA GLU A 151 1.01 1.76 -1.74
C GLU A 151 0.07 1.20 -0.67
N GLY A 152 0.65 0.84 0.46
CA GLY A 152 -0.08 0.42 1.65
C GLY A 152 -0.74 1.58 2.37
N ILE A 153 -1.90 1.31 2.95
CA ILE A 153 -2.60 2.27 3.81
C ILE A 153 -1.90 2.39 5.16
N ASN A 154 -1.98 3.57 5.78
CA ASN A 154 -1.54 3.78 7.16
C ASN A 154 -2.55 3.18 8.17
N LEU A 155 -2.30 3.39 9.46
CA LEU A 155 -3.20 2.91 10.54
C LEU A 155 -4.59 3.56 10.49
N ASN A 156 -4.73 4.73 9.89
CA ASN A 156 -5.99 5.46 9.74
C ASN A 156 -6.76 5.08 8.46
N GLY A 157 -6.25 4.14 7.66
CA GLY A 157 -6.86 3.73 6.38
C GLY A 157 -6.63 4.70 5.22
N GLU A 158 -5.59 5.52 5.30
CA GLU A 158 -5.23 6.53 4.30
C GLU A 158 -4.01 6.08 3.49
N THR A 159 -3.95 6.48 2.24
CA THR A 159 -2.76 6.36 1.39
C THR A 159 -1.88 7.61 1.51
N THR A 160 -0.63 7.49 1.08
CA THR A 160 0.35 8.60 1.12
C THR A 160 -0.12 9.84 0.38
N ASP A 161 -0.82 9.69 -0.74
CA ASP A 161 -1.38 10.84 -1.50
C ASP A 161 -2.31 11.70 -0.63
N GLY A 162 -3.11 11.05 0.24
CA GLY A 162 -3.97 11.76 1.18
C GLY A 162 -3.20 12.52 2.25
N ILE A 163 -2.06 11.97 2.68
CA ILE A 163 -1.19 12.58 3.68
C ILE A 163 -0.41 13.74 3.08
N ASP A 164 0.16 13.56 1.89
CA ASP A 164 0.90 14.61 1.21
C ASP A 164 -0.02 15.76 0.79
N ALA A 165 -1.23 15.46 0.34
CA ALA A 165 -2.26 16.47 0.08
C ALA A 165 -2.72 17.20 1.36
N ALA A 166 -2.84 16.49 2.49
CA ALA A 166 -3.16 17.09 3.77
C ALA A 166 -2.01 17.96 4.29
N ARG A 167 -0.75 17.50 4.15
CA ARG A 167 0.44 18.29 4.49
C ARG A 167 0.60 19.50 3.58
N ALA A 168 0.36 19.37 2.27
CA ALA A 168 0.38 20.47 1.34
C ALA A 168 -0.69 21.53 1.67
N ARG A 169 -1.88 21.11 2.13
CA ARG A 169 -2.91 22.02 2.63
C ARG A 169 -2.56 22.65 3.96
N ALA A 170 -1.94 21.91 4.88
CA ALA A 170 -1.50 22.42 6.18
C ALA A 170 -0.27 23.32 6.07
N SER A 171 0.55 23.16 5.04
CA SER A 171 1.70 24.03 4.74
C SER A 171 1.38 25.19 3.78
N GLN A 172 0.17 25.25 3.23
CA GLN A 172 -0.30 26.49 2.64
C GLN A 172 -0.43 27.51 3.76
N PRO A 173 0.23 28.69 3.67
CA PRO A 173 -0.04 29.76 4.61
C PRO A 173 -1.56 29.98 4.58
N LEU A 174 -2.19 29.97 5.75
CA LEU A 174 -3.50 30.61 5.87
C LEU A 174 -3.32 31.94 5.14
N LEU A 175 -4.08 32.14 4.07
CA LEU A 175 -4.08 33.44 3.38
C LEU A 175 -4.39 34.45 4.47
N SER A 176 -3.33 34.95 5.07
CA SER A 176 -3.36 36.12 5.87
C SER A 176 -3.90 37.23 4.97
N ASP A 177 -4.76 38.02 5.52
CA ASP A 177 -5.24 39.26 4.91
C ASP A 177 -4.07 39.95 4.18
N PRO A 178 -4.31 40.55 3.01
CA PRO A 178 -3.25 41.25 2.23
C PRO A 178 -2.49 42.31 3.01
N ASP A 179 -2.94 42.68 4.21
CA ASP A 179 -2.35 43.72 5.07
C ASP A 179 -1.33 43.19 6.12
N ASP A 180 -1.15 41.86 6.28
CA ASP A 180 -0.13 41.29 7.15
C ASP A 180 1.18 41.00 6.37
N ILE A 181 1.79 42.02 5.80
CA ILE A 181 3.17 41.95 5.32
C ILE A 181 4.10 42.09 6.53
N PHE A 182 4.38 40.99 7.20
CA PHE A 182 5.55 40.91 8.08
C PHE A 182 6.80 41.02 7.23
N ASP A 183 7.49 42.13 7.35
CA ASP A 183 8.73 42.41 6.64
C ASP A 183 9.79 41.36 7.03
N ALA A 184 10.46 40.77 6.06
CA ALA A 184 11.49 39.73 6.28
C ALA A 184 12.66 40.18 7.18
N LYS A 185 12.77 41.48 7.46
CA LYS A 185 13.67 42.06 8.45
C LYS A 185 13.34 41.67 9.90
N ASP A 186 12.06 41.56 10.25
CA ASP A 186 11.63 41.29 11.63
C ASP A 186 11.94 39.87 12.08
N VAL A 187 11.95 38.91 11.14
CA VAL A 187 12.26 37.50 11.44
C VAL A 187 13.74 37.29 11.73
N ASN A 188 14.62 38.05 11.07
CA ASN A 188 16.06 37.99 11.33
C ASN A 188 16.45 38.65 12.65
N ASP A 189 15.76 39.73 13.05
CA ASP A 189 15.99 40.40 14.32
C ASP A 189 15.56 39.54 15.53
N LEU A 190 14.47 38.79 15.41
CA LEU A 190 14.02 37.85 16.43
C LEU A 190 14.98 36.67 16.58
N ARG A 191 15.54 36.14 15.50
CA ARG A 191 16.57 35.09 15.54
C ARG A 191 17.87 35.55 16.20
N GLN A 192 18.32 36.75 15.93
CA GLN A 192 19.52 37.31 16.57
C GLN A 192 19.34 37.57 18.05
N LYS A 193 18.15 37.99 18.51
CA LYS A 193 17.83 38.16 19.94
C LYS A 193 17.78 36.84 20.69
N GLN A 194 17.28 35.74 20.06
CA GLN A 194 17.28 34.41 20.68
C GLN A 194 18.68 33.83 20.83
N ILE A 195 19.58 34.07 19.89
CA ILE A 195 20.98 33.59 19.97
C ILE A 195 21.78 34.34 21.06
N ALA A 196 21.50 35.62 21.27
CA ALA A 196 22.13 36.42 22.31
C ALA A 196 21.66 36.05 23.74
N THR A 197 20.52 35.44 23.92
CA THR A 197 19.97 35.07 25.24
C THR A 197 20.47 33.68 25.71
N VAL A 198 21.05 32.87 24.84
CA VAL A 198 21.57 31.53 25.17
C VAL A 198 23.09 31.54 25.46
N ALA A 199 23.75 32.68 25.34
CA ALA A 199 25.21 32.84 25.52
C ALA A 199 25.62 33.62 26.80
N VAL A 200 24.79 33.52 27.86
CA VAL A 200 25.17 34.03 29.21
C VAL A 200 25.02 32.93 30.25
#